data_bedef6022be012c9a9ba95238d8f952b
#
_entry.id   bedef6022be012c9a9ba95238d8f952b
#
_cell.length_a   1.000
_cell.length_b   1.000
_cell.length_c   1.000
_cell.angle_alpha   90.00
_cell.angle_beta   90.00
_cell.angle_gamma   90.00
#
_symmetry.space_group_name_H-M   'P 1'
#
loop_
_entity.id
_entity.type
_entity.pdbx_description
1 polymer ?
#
loop_
_entity_poly.entity_id
_entity_poly.type
_entity_poly.pdbx_seq_one_letter_code
_entity_poly.pdbx_strand_id
1 'polypeptide(L)'
;VSVEGELGVLGGQEDHVFAATSTYTNPLDAVEFIQKTGVDALAISYGTQHGANKGKDAKLRREIPIAIKECINRLGIFCALVSHGSSTVPQYIVKEINDLGGDIQNAYGINVDELMAAIPCGIRKINVDTDIRLAVTRNMKELFANQPELRTSPSIGGVYALLEEKKSAFDPRVFFPPIMDTVLTGNVPDDDVALLMSRVEAGVKEAVGSLIVNFGSYGKAPLVEQKSLEDMIAFYKK
;
A
#
# COMPACT_ATOMS: atom_id res chain seq x y z
N VAL A 1 -3.17 -6.92 -20.96
CA VAL A 1 -3.43 -6.28 -19.66
C VAL A 1 -3.89 -7.33 -18.69
N SER A 2 -3.29 -7.42 -17.49
CA SER A 2 -3.75 -8.34 -16.45
C SER A 2 -5.06 -7.80 -15.83
N VAL A 3 -5.96 -8.71 -15.50
CA VAL A 3 -7.24 -8.39 -14.83
C VAL A 3 -7.23 -8.99 -13.44
N GLU A 4 -7.48 -8.14 -12.43
CA GLU A 4 -7.64 -8.56 -11.03
C GLU A 4 -9.11 -8.44 -10.63
N GLY A 5 -9.64 -9.49 -10.03
CA GLY A 5 -10.95 -9.49 -9.39
C GLY A 5 -10.81 -9.46 -7.87
N GLU A 6 -11.92 -9.21 -7.17
CA GLU A 6 -12.00 -9.32 -5.71
C GLU A 6 -13.24 -10.11 -5.31
N LEU A 7 -13.09 -11.03 -4.36
CA LEU A 7 -14.19 -11.85 -3.83
C LEU A 7 -14.13 -11.88 -2.29
N GLY A 8 -15.24 -11.54 -1.68
CA GLY A 8 -15.39 -11.32 -0.24
C GLY A 8 -15.48 -9.83 0.07
N VAL A 9 -15.77 -9.51 1.32
CA VAL A 9 -15.87 -8.14 1.79
C VAL A 9 -14.77 -7.90 2.82
N LEU A 10 -13.95 -6.88 2.58
CA LEU A 10 -12.96 -6.39 3.53
C LEU A 10 -13.58 -5.27 4.36
N GLY A 11 -13.63 -5.47 5.68
CA GLY A 11 -14.09 -4.43 6.61
C GLY A 11 -13.11 -3.26 6.65
N GLY A 12 -13.59 -2.12 7.16
CA GLY A 12 -12.81 -0.89 7.28
C GLY A 12 -13.17 0.15 6.24
N GLN A 13 -12.34 1.16 6.13
CA GLN A 13 -12.56 2.27 5.21
C GLN A 13 -11.42 2.36 4.19
N GLU A 14 -11.79 2.43 2.92
CA GLU A 14 -10.90 2.76 1.81
C GLU A 14 -11.49 3.92 1.02
N ASP A 15 -10.80 5.07 1.04
CA ASP A 15 -11.26 6.34 0.49
C ASP A 15 -12.73 6.67 0.88
N HIS A 16 -13.68 6.47 -0.02
CA HIS A 16 -15.12 6.74 0.19
C HIS A 16 -15.96 5.48 0.44
N VAL A 17 -15.33 4.30 0.46
CA VAL A 17 -16.02 3.01 0.68
C VAL A 17 -15.80 2.58 2.12
N PHE A 18 -16.90 2.27 2.81
CA PHE A 18 -16.88 1.76 4.18
C PHE A 18 -17.65 0.44 4.25
N ALA A 19 -17.06 -0.58 4.88
CA ALA A 19 -17.71 -1.82 5.24
C ALA A 19 -17.57 -2.08 6.75
N ALA A 20 -18.70 -2.25 7.43
CA ALA A 20 -18.72 -2.45 8.87
C ALA A 20 -18.15 -3.81 9.30
N THR A 21 -18.24 -4.82 8.42
CA THR A 21 -17.81 -6.20 8.70
C THR A 21 -17.08 -6.79 7.51
N SER A 22 -16.15 -7.72 7.80
CA SER A 22 -15.52 -8.55 6.77
C SER A 22 -16.30 -9.86 6.59
N THR A 23 -16.35 -10.36 5.35
CA THR A 23 -16.78 -11.73 5.05
C THR A 23 -15.61 -12.50 4.46
N TYR A 24 -15.27 -13.64 5.05
CA TYR A 24 -14.22 -14.48 4.52
C TYR A 24 -14.58 -15.06 3.16
N THR A 25 -13.61 -15.13 2.27
CA THR A 25 -13.79 -15.76 0.96
C THR A 25 -14.00 -17.27 1.14
N ASN A 26 -15.09 -17.78 0.59
CA ASN A 26 -15.30 -19.24 0.49
C ASN A 26 -14.38 -19.80 -0.61
N PRO A 27 -13.53 -20.80 -0.31
CA PRO A 27 -12.61 -21.35 -1.30
C PRO A 27 -13.27 -21.93 -2.55
N LEU A 28 -14.46 -22.54 -2.44
CA LEU A 28 -15.16 -23.11 -3.59
C LEU A 28 -15.72 -22.01 -4.49
N ASP A 29 -16.28 -20.95 -3.90
CA ASP A 29 -16.78 -19.78 -4.65
C ASP A 29 -15.61 -19.06 -5.36
N ALA A 30 -14.44 -19.00 -4.73
CA ALA A 30 -13.24 -18.43 -5.36
C ALA A 30 -12.81 -19.23 -6.60
N VAL A 31 -12.80 -20.55 -6.52
CA VAL A 31 -12.46 -21.43 -7.65
C VAL A 31 -13.48 -21.27 -8.79
N GLU A 32 -14.79 -21.24 -8.47
CA GLU A 32 -15.86 -21.02 -9.45
C GLU A 32 -15.71 -19.65 -10.11
N PHE A 33 -15.43 -18.60 -9.32
CA PHE A 33 -15.21 -17.24 -9.83
C PHE A 33 -14.05 -17.21 -10.83
N ILE A 34 -12.90 -17.78 -10.46
CA ILE A 34 -11.70 -17.85 -11.33
C ILE A 34 -12.03 -18.59 -12.64
N GLN A 35 -12.74 -19.74 -12.56
CA GLN A 35 -13.09 -20.52 -13.74
C GLN A 35 -14.04 -19.78 -14.68
N LYS A 36 -15.03 -19.05 -14.13
CA LYS A 36 -16.03 -18.33 -14.93
C LYS A 36 -15.52 -17.02 -15.54
N THR A 37 -14.61 -16.34 -14.84
CA THR A 37 -14.12 -15.00 -15.25
C THR A 37 -12.80 -15.06 -16.00
N GLY A 38 -11.95 -16.04 -15.71
CA GLY A 38 -10.60 -16.14 -16.27
C GLY A 38 -9.66 -15.03 -15.80
N VAL A 39 -9.88 -14.43 -14.62
CA VAL A 39 -9.02 -13.37 -14.07
C VAL A 39 -7.60 -13.89 -13.82
N ASP A 40 -6.62 -13.03 -14.05
CA ASP A 40 -5.18 -13.34 -13.83
C ASP A 40 -4.83 -13.35 -12.34
N ALA A 41 -5.56 -12.55 -11.54
CA ALA A 41 -5.37 -12.43 -10.10
C ALA A 41 -6.72 -12.29 -9.38
N LEU A 42 -6.78 -12.82 -8.15
CA LEU A 42 -7.96 -12.71 -7.29
C LEU A 42 -7.59 -12.24 -5.90
N ALA A 43 -8.08 -11.07 -5.51
CA ALA A 43 -8.03 -10.61 -4.14
C ALA A 43 -9.05 -11.38 -3.29
N ILE A 44 -8.59 -11.87 -2.14
CA ILE A 44 -9.37 -12.70 -1.22
C ILE A 44 -9.44 -12.07 0.16
N SER A 45 -10.60 -12.21 0.81
CA SER A 45 -10.78 -11.83 2.20
C SER A 45 -10.44 -13.00 3.12
N TYR A 46 -9.37 -12.85 3.90
CA TYR A 46 -8.87 -13.91 4.79
C TYR A 46 -8.39 -13.37 6.15
N GLY A 47 -8.89 -12.17 6.53
CA GLY A 47 -8.62 -11.54 7.83
C GLY A 47 -7.92 -10.19 7.76
N THR A 48 -7.60 -9.71 6.56
CA THR A 48 -7.13 -8.33 6.34
C THR A 48 -8.30 -7.34 6.35
N GLN A 49 -8.00 -6.07 6.57
CA GLN A 49 -8.98 -4.98 6.63
C GLN A 49 -8.38 -3.70 6.02
N HIS A 50 -9.23 -2.85 5.45
CA HIS A 50 -8.80 -1.53 4.97
C HIS A 50 -8.58 -0.54 6.13
N GLY A 51 -7.77 0.49 5.88
CA GLY A 51 -7.47 1.55 6.82
C GLY A 51 -6.31 1.26 7.79
N ALA A 52 -6.05 2.23 8.66
CA ALA A 52 -4.91 2.23 9.58
C ALA A 52 -5.23 1.66 10.97
N ASN A 53 -6.44 1.20 11.22
CA ASN A 53 -6.84 0.63 12.52
C ASN A 53 -7.45 -0.77 12.33
N LYS A 54 -6.59 -1.78 12.40
CA LYS A 54 -6.95 -3.19 12.16
C LYS A 54 -7.02 -4.01 13.45
N GLY A 55 -6.81 -3.36 14.61
CA GLY A 55 -6.67 -4.04 15.90
C GLY A 55 -5.26 -4.63 16.10
N LYS A 56 -4.82 -4.68 17.37
CA LYS A 56 -3.45 -5.10 17.73
C LYS A 56 -3.15 -6.57 17.44
N ASP A 57 -4.19 -7.41 17.40
CA ASP A 57 -4.07 -8.88 17.33
C ASP A 57 -4.71 -9.46 16.07
N ALA A 58 -4.73 -8.68 14.97
CA ALA A 58 -5.28 -9.16 13.70
C ALA A 58 -4.50 -10.39 13.22
N LYS A 59 -5.20 -11.53 13.06
CA LYS A 59 -4.64 -12.79 12.57
C LYS A 59 -5.24 -13.16 11.23
N LEU A 60 -4.38 -13.65 10.34
CA LEU A 60 -4.79 -14.09 9.01
C LEU A 60 -5.21 -15.56 9.00
N ARG A 61 -6.32 -15.84 8.34
CA ARG A 61 -6.88 -17.19 8.14
C ARG A 61 -6.18 -17.87 6.96
N ARG A 62 -4.95 -18.32 7.18
CA ARG A 62 -4.06 -18.88 6.14
C ARG A 62 -4.59 -20.15 5.49
N GLU A 63 -5.51 -20.86 6.14
CA GLU A 63 -6.21 -22.01 5.58
C GLU A 63 -7.03 -21.65 4.32
N ILE A 64 -7.51 -20.40 4.18
CA ILE A 64 -8.28 -19.96 3.01
C ILE A 64 -7.41 -19.93 1.74
N PRO A 65 -6.28 -19.18 1.67
CA PRO A 65 -5.41 -19.22 0.50
C PRO A 65 -4.83 -20.61 0.23
N ILE A 66 -4.54 -21.43 1.26
CA ILE A 66 -4.08 -22.81 1.07
C ILE A 66 -5.13 -23.62 0.30
N ALA A 67 -6.39 -23.61 0.75
CA ALA A 67 -7.46 -24.36 0.13
C ALA A 67 -7.71 -23.93 -1.33
N ILE A 68 -7.74 -22.62 -1.59
CA ILE A 68 -7.91 -22.09 -2.96
C ILE A 68 -6.74 -22.55 -3.85
N LYS A 69 -5.49 -22.34 -3.39
CA LYS A 69 -4.29 -22.73 -4.12
C LYS A 69 -4.27 -24.22 -4.48
N GLU A 70 -4.62 -25.10 -3.54
CA GLU A 70 -4.69 -26.54 -3.81
C GLU A 70 -5.74 -26.89 -4.85
N CYS A 71 -6.92 -26.27 -4.78
CA CYS A 71 -7.99 -26.50 -5.74
C CYS A 71 -7.61 -26.04 -7.16
N ILE A 72 -7.10 -24.80 -7.33
CA ILE A 72 -6.70 -24.29 -8.65
C ILE A 72 -5.54 -25.08 -9.24
N ASN A 73 -4.56 -25.50 -8.41
CA ASN A 73 -3.44 -26.33 -8.85
C ASN A 73 -3.93 -27.69 -9.39
N ARG A 74 -4.87 -28.35 -8.69
CA ARG A 74 -5.45 -29.62 -9.15
C ARG A 74 -6.20 -29.51 -10.48
N LEU A 75 -6.79 -28.33 -10.73
CA LEU A 75 -7.49 -28.04 -11.97
C LEU A 75 -6.57 -27.56 -13.10
N GLY A 76 -5.27 -27.38 -12.84
CA GLY A 76 -4.31 -26.84 -13.79
C GLY A 76 -4.56 -25.37 -14.16
N ILE A 77 -5.23 -24.62 -13.27
CA ILE A 77 -5.58 -23.22 -13.46
C ILE A 77 -4.50 -22.35 -12.81
N PHE A 78 -4.05 -21.30 -13.51
CA PHE A 78 -3.21 -20.27 -12.91
C PHE A 78 -4.07 -19.06 -12.53
N CYS A 79 -3.97 -18.64 -11.27
CA CYS A 79 -4.47 -17.36 -10.78
C CYS A 79 -3.62 -16.95 -9.57
N ALA A 80 -3.15 -15.71 -9.55
CA ALA A 80 -2.40 -15.16 -8.43
C ALA A 80 -3.34 -14.73 -7.31
N LEU A 81 -3.17 -15.24 -6.09
CA LEU A 81 -3.94 -14.75 -4.94
C LEU A 81 -3.34 -13.45 -4.40
N VAL A 82 -4.22 -12.49 -4.13
CA VAL A 82 -3.88 -11.13 -3.72
C VAL A 82 -4.39 -10.84 -2.32
N SER A 83 -3.59 -10.13 -1.54
CA SER A 83 -3.92 -9.62 -0.21
C SER A 83 -4.14 -8.11 -0.28
N HIS A 84 -5.39 -7.67 -0.18
CA HIS A 84 -5.77 -6.27 0.01
C HIS A 84 -5.79 -5.91 1.51
N GLY A 85 -5.78 -4.62 1.82
CA GLY A 85 -5.85 -4.14 3.20
C GLY A 85 -4.69 -4.60 4.08
N SER A 86 -3.49 -4.72 3.52
CA SER A 86 -2.34 -5.38 4.16
C SER A 86 -1.29 -4.42 4.74
N SER A 87 -1.61 -3.14 4.90
CA SER A 87 -0.67 -2.19 5.52
C SER A 87 -0.28 -2.64 6.93
N THR A 88 1.01 -2.54 7.25
CA THR A 88 1.57 -3.00 8.53
C THR A 88 1.54 -1.93 9.61
N VAL A 89 1.43 -0.66 9.21
CA VAL A 89 1.43 0.51 10.10
C VAL A 89 2.62 0.45 11.07
N PRO A 90 3.86 0.64 10.58
CA PRO A 90 5.07 0.46 11.38
C PRO A 90 5.05 1.40 12.58
N GLN A 91 5.06 0.84 13.79
CA GLN A 91 4.88 1.60 15.03
C GLN A 91 6.03 2.58 15.29
N TYR A 92 7.24 2.30 14.79
CA TYR A 92 8.36 3.22 14.89
C TYR A 92 8.11 4.50 14.08
N ILE A 93 7.50 4.39 12.87
CA ILE A 93 7.17 5.58 12.06
C ILE A 93 6.06 6.39 12.72
N VAL A 94 5.03 5.74 13.27
CA VAL A 94 3.96 6.42 14.03
C VAL A 94 4.53 7.18 15.21
N LYS A 95 5.46 6.54 15.95
CA LYS A 95 6.16 7.20 17.06
C LYS A 95 6.98 8.41 16.59
N GLU A 96 7.77 8.27 15.53
CA GLU A 96 8.58 9.36 14.98
C GLU A 96 7.72 10.54 14.51
N ILE A 97 6.59 10.29 13.86
CA ILE A 97 5.63 11.35 13.48
C ILE A 97 5.13 12.09 14.72
N ASN A 98 4.79 11.36 15.79
CA ASN A 98 4.29 11.95 17.02
C ASN A 98 5.39 12.72 17.76
N ASP A 99 6.63 12.22 17.79
CA ASP A 99 7.79 12.94 18.34
C ASP A 99 8.06 14.25 17.56
N LEU A 100 7.72 14.29 16.27
CA LEU A 100 7.79 15.46 15.39
C LEU A 100 6.52 16.34 15.42
N GLY A 101 5.73 16.25 16.49
CA GLY A 101 4.55 17.10 16.71
C GLY A 101 3.25 16.58 16.07
N GLY A 102 3.22 15.36 15.59
CA GLY A 102 1.98 14.67 15.18
C GLY A 102 1.15 14.20 16.39
N ASP A 103 -0.07 13.74 16.11
CA ASP A 103 -0.97 13.15 17.10
C ASP A 103 -1.76 11.98 16.48
N ILE A 104 -1.03 10.97 16.04
CA ILE A 104 -1.62 9.75 15.48
C ILE A 104 -1.89 8.79 16.62
N GLN A 105 -3.18 8.47 16.83
CA GLN A 105 -3.65 7.58 17.89
C GLN A 105 -4.28 6.31 17.30
N ASN A 106 -4.11 5.19 18.00
CA ASN A 106 -4.80 3.93 17.70
C ASN A 106 -4.59 3.41 16.25
N ALA A 107 -3.43 3.70 15.65
CA ALA A 107 -3.07 3.22 14.32
C ALA A 107 -2.31 1.89 14.45
N TYR A 108 -2.92 0.79 13.98
CA TYR A 108 -2.36 -0.56 14.01
C TYR A 108 -2.65 -1.27 12.69
N GLY A 109 -1.65 -1.92 12.13
CA GLY A 109 -1.75 -2.69 10.89
C GLY A 109 -1.72 -4.21 11.12
N ILE A 110 -1.53 -4.94 10.04
CA ILE A 110 -1.24 -6.38 10.10
C ILE A 110 0.22 -6.57 10.50
N ASN A 111 0.48 -7.51 11.40
CA ASN A 111 1.85 -7.88 11.72
C ASN A 111 2.55 -8.40 10.44
N VAL A 112 3.73 -7.88 10.13
CA VAL A 112 4.50 -8.26 8.94
C VAL A 112 4.77 -9.76 8.90
N ASP A 113 4.97 -10.42 10.04
CA ASP A 113 5.20 -11.87 10.12
C ASP A 113 3.96 -12.67 9.66
N GLU A 114 2.75 -12.18 9.92
CA GLU A 114 1.51 -12.79 9.42
C GLU A 114 1.45 -12.73 7.88
N LEU A 115 1.84 -11.59 7.28
CA LEU A 115 1.91 -11.43 5.83
C LEU A 115 3.00 -12.31 5.21
N MET A 116 4.19 -12.34 5.81
CA MET A 116 5.27 -13.22 5.37
C MET A 116 4.86 -14.69 5.43
N ALA A 117 4.15 -15.10 6.49
CA ALA A 117 3.63 -16.45 6.63
C ALA A 117 2.49 -16.80 5.65
N ALA A 118 1.80 -15.80 5.08
CA ALA A 118 0.78 -16.01 4.06
C ALA A 118 1.36 -16.27 2.65
N ILE A 119 2.59 -15.82 2.38
CA ILE A 119 3.24 -15.99 1.07
C ILE A 119 3.38 -17.48 0.69
N PRO A 120 3.96 -18.37 1.50
CA PRO A 120 4.03 -19.80 1.17
C PRO A 120 2.64 -20.44 1.08
N CYS A 121 1.63 -19.88 1.73
CA CYS A 121 0.25 -20.36 1.67
C CYS A 121 -0.47 -20.07 0.35
N GLY A 122 0.10 -19.23 -0.52
CA GLY A 122 -0.47 -18.97 -1.85
C GLY A 122 -0.58 -17.51 -2.24
N ILE A 123 -0.43 -16.59 -1.31
CA ILE A 123 -0.45 -15.15 -1.62
C ILE A 123 0.76 -14.80 -2.50
N ARG A 124 0.51 -14.09 -3.60
CA ARG A 124 1.52 -13.70 -4.61
C ARG A 124 1.68 -12.20 -4.76
N LYS A 125 0.67 -11.42 -4.38
CA LYS A 125 0.67 -9.97 -4.41
C LYS A 125 0.11 -9.44 -3.09
N ILE A 126 0.74 -8.42 -2.53
CA ILE A 126 0.33 -7.80 -1.26
C ILE A 126 0.23 -6.30 -1.49
N ASN A 127 -0.96 -5.74 -1.30
CA ASN A 127 -1.23 -4.32 -1.49
C ASN A 127 -1.01 -3.57 -0.18
N VAL A 128 -0.09 -2.60 -0.19
CA VAL A 128 0.24 -1.78 0.97
C VAL A 128 0.17 -0.30 0.58
N ASP A 129 -0.50 0.51 1.37
CA ASP A 129 -0.69 1.93 1.13
C ASP A 129 -0.31 2.77 2.37
N THR A 130 -0.93 2.53 3.52
CA THR A 130 -0.74 3.33 4.73
C THR A 130 0.72 3.48 5.15
N ASP A 131 1.53 2.44 4.99
CA ASP A 131 2.95 2.44 5.36
C ASP A 131 3.74 3.48 4.53
N ILE A 132 3.41 3.59 3.23
CA ILE A 132 4.00 4.58 2.32
C ILE A 132 3.58 5.99 2.74
N ARG A 133 2.29 6.19 3.03
CA ARG A 133 1.76 7.48 3.48
C ARG A 133 2.41 7.95 4.77
N LEU A 134 2.56 7.06 5.75
CA LEU A 134 3.23 7.33 7.01
C LEU A 134 4.71 7.72 6.80
N ALA A 135 5.45 6.95 6.01
CA ALA A 135 6.85 7.23 5.74
C ALA A 135 7.06 8.59 5.03
N VAL A 136 6.20 8.91 4.07
CA VAL A 136 6.21 10.21 3.40
C VAL A 136 5.94 11.35 4.40
N THR A 137 4.88 11.24 5.20
CA THR A 137 4.52 12.26 6.19
C THR A 137 5.62 12.45 7.23
N ARG A 138 6.24 11.36 7.71
CA ARG A 138 7.39 11.43 8.61
C ARG A 138 8.55 12.21 7.98
N ASN A 139 8.91 11.90 6.74
CA ASN A 139 10.00 12.57 6.04
C ASN A 139 9.75 14.07 5.81
N MET A 140 8.49 14.46 5.52
CA MET A 140 8.14 15.87 5.42
C MET A 140 8.27 16.59 6.76
N LYS A 141 7.76 16.01 7.85
CA LYS A 141 7.90 16.59 9.20
C LYS A 141 9.37 16.72 9.62
N GLU A 142 10.17 15.69 9.34
CA GLU A 142 11.62 15.69 9.60
C GLU A 142 12.35 16.81 8.86
N LEU A 143 11.98 17.09 7.60
CA LEU A 143 12.54 18.21 6.83
C LEU A 143 12.35 19.53 7.57
N PHE A 144 11.11 19.85 7.96
CA PHE A 144 10.81 21.10 8.67
C PHE A 144 11.36 21.16 10.11
N ALA A 145 11.62 20.02 10.72
CA ALA A 145 12.30 19.95 12.01
C ALA A 145 13.79 20.26 11.88
N ASN A 146 14.45 19.70 10.85
CA ASN A 146 15.88 19.85 10.60
C ASN A 146 16.25 21.19 9.94
N GLN A 147 15.32 21.82 9.20
CA GLN A 147 15.48 23.09 8.50
C GLN A 147 14.32 24.02 8.83
N PRO A 148 14.35 24.65 10.05
CA PRO A 148 13.24 25.47 10.53
C PRO A 148 12.95 26.73 9.68
N GLU A 149 13.92 27.22 8.92
CA GLU A 149 13.77 28.34 7.99
C GLU A 149 12.74 28.05 6.88
N LEU A 150 12.58 26.78 6.47
CA LEU A 150 11.62 26.37 5.46
C LEU A 150 10.14 26.50 5.92
N ARG A 151 9.91 26.62 7.22
CA ARG A 151 8.55 26.83 7.78
C ARG A 151 7.91 28.12 7.31
N THR A 152 8.70 29.12 6.93
CA THR A 152 8.26 30.41 6.41
C THR A 152 8.53 30.57 4.91
N SER A 153 8.93 29.50 4.23
CA SER A 153 9.15 29.51 2.78
C SER A 153 7.86 29.91 2.05
N PRO A 154 7.93 30.84 1.10
CA PRO A 154 6.76 31.22 0.27
C PRO A 154 6.17 30.04 -0.50
N SER A 155 6.99 29.06 -0.87
CA SER A 155 6.60 27.92 -1.70
C SER A 155 6.04 26.76 -0.90
N ILE A 156 6.68 26.38 0.22
CA ILE A 156 6.34 25.16 0.99
C ILE A 156 5.86 25.43 2.41
N GLY A 157 5.90 26.69 2.90
CA GLY A 157 5.42 27.03 4.23
C GLY A 157 3.93 26.69 4.46
N GLY A 158 3.12 26.72 3.39
CA GLY A 158 1.73 26.27 3.44
C GLY A 158 1.59 24.77 3.75
N VAL A 159 2.53 23.94 3.29
CA VAL A 159 2.59 22.52 3.64
C VAL A 159 2.87 22.34 5.14
N TYR A 160 3.84 23.09 5.67
CA TYR A 160 4.14 23.10 7.09
C TYR A 160 2.94 23.51 7.94
N ALA A 161 2.23 24.57 7.54
CA ALA A 161 1.05 25.03 8.25
C ALA A 161 -0.04 23.94 8.35
N LEU A 162 -0.27 23.20 7.28
CA LEU A 162 -1.21 22.08 7.27
C LEU A 162 -0.72 20.89 8.14
N LEU A 163 0.58 20.60 8.16
CA LEU A 163 1.16 19.58 9.04
C LEU A 163 0.97 19.91 10.53
N GLU A 164 1.00 21.21 10.88
CA GLU A 164 0.76 21.67 12.25
C GLU A 164 -0.72 21.76 12.61
N GLU A 165 -1.57 22.12 11.65
CA GLU A 165 -3.03 22.19 11.85
C GLU A 165 -3.64 20.78 11.98
N LYS A 166 -3.23 19.84 11.12
CA LYS A 166 -3.84 18.52 10.97
C LYS A 166 -2.95 17.41 11.56
N LYS A 167 -2.62 17.53 12.84
CA LYS A 167 -1.64 16.68 13.55
C LYS A 167 -1.95 15.18 13.52
N SER A 168 -3.23 14.80 13.44
CA SER A 168 -3.67 13.40 13.38
C SER A 168 -3.69 12.82 11.95
N ALA A 169 -3.51 13.67 10.92
CA ALA A 169 -3.47 13.21 9.55
C ALA A 169 -2.08 12.66 9.20
N PHE A 170 -2.07 11.61 8.38
CA PHE A 170 -0.86 11.00 7.84
C PHE A 170 -0.95 10.75 6.33
N ASP A 171 -2.03 11.17 5.69
CA ASP A 171 -2.18 11.09 4.23
C ASP A 171 -1.55 12.33 3.59
N PRO A 172 -0.48 12.20 2.78
CA PRO A 172 0.19 13.33 2.14
C PRO A 172 -0.73 14.18 1.27
N ARG A 173 -1.81 13.60 0.73
CA ARG A 173 -2.81 14.32 -0.07
C ARG A 173 -3.47 15.48 0.71
N VAL A 174 -3.49 15.39 2.03
CA VAL A 174 -3.99 16.44 2.93
C VAL A 174 -3.06 17.67 2.95
N PHE A 175 -1.76 17.45 2.71
CA PHE A 175 -0.73 18.46 2.87
C PHE A 175 -0.25 19.08 1.54
N PHE A 176 -0.50 18.42 0.42
CA PHE A 176 -0.01 18.83 -0.90
C PHE A 176 -0.77 20.00 -1.58
N PRO A 177 -2.03 20.36 -1.24
CA PRO A 177 -2.73 21.42 -1.96
C PRO A 177 -1.91 22.70 -2.20
N PRO A 178 -1.08 23.20 -1.24
CA PRO A 178 -0.29 24.43 -1.45
C PRO A 178 0.77 24.33 -2.56
N ILE A 179 1.23 23.14 -2.91
CA ILE A 179 2.30 22.91 -3.89
C ILE A 179 1.82 22.19 -5.16
N MET A 180 0.54 21.85 -5.23
CA MET A 180 0.02 20.96 -6.28
C MET A 180 0.23 21.54 -7.68
N ASP A 181 -0.01 22.83 -7.87
CA ASP A 181 0.18 23.46 -9.17
C ASP A 181 1.65 23.43 -9.62
N THR A 182 2.59 23.70 -8.72
CA THR A 182 4.02 23.65 -9.01
C THR A 182 4.46 22.22 -9.36
N VAL A 183 3.99 21.22 -8.62
CA VAL A 183 4.34 19.81 -8.85
C VAL A 183 3.75 19.29 -10.15
N LEU A 184 2.49 19.63 -10.47
CA LEU A 184 1.81 19.11 -11.67
C LEU A 184 2.25 19.80 -12.95
N THR A 185 2.52 21.11 -12.90
CA THR A 185 2.86 21.86 -14.10
C THR A 185 4.36 21.80 -14.43
N GLY A 186 5.22 21.71 -13.41
CA GLY A 186 6.67 21.74 -13.54
C GLY A 186 7.23 23.02 -14.19
N ASN A 187 6.36 24.03 -14.37
CA ASN A 187 6.65 25.22 -15.18
C ASN A 187 7.56 26.25 -14.49
N VAL A 188 7.68 26.16 -13.17
CA VAL A 188 8.54 27.05 -12.39
C VAL A 188 9.46 26.18 -11.53
N PRO A 189 10.77 26.15 -11.81
CA PRO A 189 11.72 25.52 -10.91
C PRO A 189 11.65 26.22 -9.54
N ASP A 190 11.44 25.42 -8.50
CA ASP A 190 11.43 25.90 -7.11
C ASP A 190 12.26 24.94 -6.28
N ASP A 191 13.37 25.43 -5.74
CA ASP A 191 14.35 24.59 -5.02
C ASP A 191 13.75 24.04 -3.71
N ASP A 192 12.89 24.80 -3.03
CA ASP A 192 12.25 24.33 -1.81
C ASP A 192 11.23 23.24 -2.10
N VAL A 193 10.44 23.39 -3.18
CA VAL A 193 9.51 22.34 -3.63
C VAL A 193 10.27 21.10 -4.06
N ALA A 194 11.36 21.25 -4.82
CA ALA A 194 12.22 20.13 -5.23
C ALA A 194 12.82 19.40 -4.03
N LEU A 195 13.27 20.15 -3.01
CA LEU A 195 13.79 19.60 -1.78
C LEU A 195 12.70 18.81 -1.02
N LEU A 196 11.50 19.38 -0.86
CA LEU A 196 10.38 18.71 -0.23
C LEU A 196 10.02 17.41 -0.98
N MET A 197 9.93 17.45 -2.32
CA MET A 197 9.65 16.28 -3.13
C MET A 197 10.74 15.21 -3.05
N SER A 198 12.01 15.60 -2.90
CA SER A 198 13.09 14.64 -2.64
C SER A 198 12.90 13.88 -1.32
N ARG A 199 12.34 14.53 -0.29
CA ARG A 199 12.02 13.89 0.99
C ARG A 199 10.80 12.97 0.87
N VAL A 200 9.81 13.36 0.08
CA VAL A 200 8.67 12.50 -0.28
C VAL A 200 9.17 11.22 -0.95
N GLU A 201 10.03 11.36 -1.96
CA GLU A 201 10.63 10.23 -2.68
C GLU A 201 11.46 9.32 -1.74
N ALA A 202 12.21 9.91 -0.82
CA ALA A 202 12.97 9.16 0.19
C ALA A 202 12.04 8.31 1.08
N GLY A 203 10.90 8.86 1.52
CA GLY A 203 9.91 8.12 2.30
C GLY A 203 9.30 6.96 1.52
N VAL A 204 8.97 7.16 0.23
CA VAL A 204 8.49 6.08 -0.64
C VAL A 204 9.54 4.98 -0.78
N LYS A 205 10.81 5.35 -1.05
CA LYS A 205 11.93 4.39 -1.19
C LYS A 205 12.15 3.57 0.07
N GLU A 206 12.06 4.19 1.23
CA GLU A 206 12.21 3.50 2.52
C GLU A 206 11.12 2.45 2.72
N ALA A 207 9.86 2.85 2.61
CA ALA A 207 8.72 1.94 2.81
C ALA A 207 8.74 0.79 1.79
N VAL A 208 8.87 1.11 0.51
CA VAL A 208 8.89 0.12 -0.58
C VAL A 208 10.11 -0.80 -0.47
N GLY A 209 11.29 -0.26 -0.16
CA GLY A 209 12.51 -1.05 0.04
C GLY A 209 12.36 -2.08 1.17
N SER A 210 11.79 -1.68 2.31
CA SER A 210 11.49 -2.59 3.41
C SER A 210 10.52 -3.69 3.00
N LEU A 211 9.44 -3.35 2.30
CA LEU A 211 8.44 -4.33 1.83
C LEU A 211 9.01 -5.31 0.79
N ILE A 212 9.87 -4.84 -0.13
CA ILE A 212 10.58 -5.68 -1.11
C ILE A 212 11.41 -6.76 -0.39
N VAL A 213 12.11 -6.39 0.67
CA VAL A 213 12.92 -7.33 1.47
C VAL A 213 12.00 -8.31 2.21
N ASN A 214 11.03 -7.80 2.97
CA ASN A 214 10.14 -8.61 3.81
C ASN A 214 9.30 -9.60 2.99
N PHE A 215 8.83 -9.20 1.81
CA PHE A 215 8.01 -10.06 0.95
C PHE A 215 8.84 -10.92 -0.02
N GLY A 216 10.17 -10.87 0.09
CA GLY A 216 11.08 -11.74 -0.64
C GLY A 216 11.22 -11.42 -2.13
N SER A 217 10.96 -10.17 -2.55
CA SER A 217 11.15 -9.70 -3.93
C SER A 217 12.56 -9.15 -4.19
N TYR A 218 13.36 -8.94 -3.14
CA TYR A 218 14.72 -8.43 -3.26
C TYR A 218 15.56 -9.30 -4.19
N GLY A 219 16.27 -8.67 -5.12
CA GLY A 219 17.14 -9.32 -6.09
C GLY A 219 16.43 -10.11 -7.19
N LYS A 220 15.08 -10.09 -7.25
CA LYS A 220 14.31 -10.88 -8.23
C LYS A 220 13.89 -10.11 -9.47
N ALA A 221 14.15 -8.81 -9.57
CA ALA A 221 13.83 -8.03 -10.77
C ALA A 221 14.39 -8.61 -12.07
N PRO A 222 15.63 -9.16 -12.12
CA PRO A 222 16.14 -9.79 -13.33
C PRO A 222 15.40 -11.05 -13.77
N LEU A 223 14.57 -11.65 -12.88
CA LEU A 223 13.76 -12.83 -13.20
C LEU A 223 12.43 -12.46 -13.88
N VAL A 224 12.09 -11.16 -13.91
CA VAL A 224 10.88 -10.70 -14.59
C VAL A 224 11.15 -10.64 -16.09
N GLU A 225 10.43 -11.45 -16.85
CA GLU A 225 10.49 -11.41 -18.30
C GLU A 225 9.91 -10.08 -18.81
N GLN A 226 10.74 -9.31 -19.50
CA GLN A 226 10.30 -8.10 -20.16
C GLN A 226 9.69 -8.45 -21.50
N LYS A 227 8.41 -8.10 -21.67
CA LYS A 227 7.71 -8.25 -22.97
C LYS A 227 7.58 -6.91 -23.65
N SER A 228 7.89 -6.88 -24.93
CA SER A 228 7.67 -5.70 -25.76
C SER A 228 6.17 -5.45 -26.00
N LEU A 229 5.83 -4.26 -26.48
CA LEU A 229 4.46 -3.97 -26.91
C LEU A 229 4.02 -4.91 -28.04
N GLU A 230 4.90 -5.24 -28.95
CA GLU A 230 4.67 -6.17 -30.05
C GLU A 230 4.36 -7.58 -29.55
N ASP A 231 5.10 -8.07 -28.54
CA ASP A 231 4.84 -9.38 -27.91
C ASP A 231 3.44 -9.41 -27.26
N MET A 232 3.06 -8.31 -26.58
CA MET A 232 1.74 -8.18 -25.96
C MET A 232 0.62 -8.12 -27.01
N ILE A 233 0.82 -7.35 -28.09
CA ILE A 233 -0.15 -7.31 -29.20
C ILE A 233 -0.32 -8.69 -29.82
N ALA A 234 0.76 -9.44 -30.03
CA ALA A 234 0.72 -10.79 -30.60
C ALA A 234 0.00 -11.77 -29.66
N PHE A 235 0.19 -11.64 -28.34
CA PHE A 235 -0.47 -12.45 -27.34
C PHE A 235 -2.00 -12.28 -27.35
N TYR A 236 -2.50 -11.04 -27.45
CA TYR A 236 -3.94 -10.74 -27.41
C TYR A 236 -4.65 -10.86 -28.78
N LYS A 237 -3.91 -11.02 -29.88
CA LYS A 237 -4.50 -11.27 -31.21
C LYS A 237 -4.83 -12.76 -31.48
N LYS A 238 -4.45 -13.65 -30.56
CA LYS A 238 -4.80 -15.07 -30.63
C LYS A 238 -6.20 -15.29 -30.13
#